data_de62ba05b16c1b341353f0acd8a60fea
#
_entry.id   de62ba05b16c1b341353f0acd8a60fea
#
_cell.length_a   1.000
_cell.length_b   1.000
_cell.length_c   1.000
_cell.angle_alpha   90.00
_cell.angle_beta   90.00
_cell.angle_gamma   90.00
#
_symmetry.space_group_name_H-M   'P 1'
#
loop_
_entity.id
_entity.type
_entity.pdbx_description
1 polymer ?
#
loop_
_entity_poly.entity_id
_entity_poly.type
_entity_poly.pdbx_seq_one_letter_code
_entity_poly.pdbx_strand_id
1 'polypeptide(L)'
;MELRGTIKTATGDITVYDDFAHHPTAIRTTVDGLRRTLKAGERILAVFEPRSNTMKLGTMKAQLPWSLAHADLAFCHSGGLGWNATEALALMGERAQVADSIEALVEQVAQAARGGDHILCMSNGGFGGVHAKLLNVIN
;
A
#
# COMPACT_ATOMS: atom_id res chain seq x y z
N MET A 1 -2.46 10.40 -8.77
CA MET A 1 -2.86 8.98 -8.70
C MET A 1 -3.27 8.53 -10.09
N GLU A 2 -2.66 7.46 -10.57
CA GLU A 2 -2.88 6.95 -11.93
C GLU A 2 -3.50 5.55 -11.88
N LEU A 3 -4.55 5.33 -12.66
CA LEU A 3 -5.14 3.99 -12.82
C LEU A 3 -4.23 3.14 -13.70
N ARG A 4 -3.80 1.98 -13.18
CA ARG A 4 -2.90 1.05 -13.91
C ARG A 4 -3.64 -0.14 -14.49
N GLY A 5 -4.76 -0.52 -13.95
CA GLY A 5 -5.55 -1.61 -14.49
C GLY A 5 -6.67 -2.07 -13.57
N THR A 6 -7.55 -2.89 -14.11
CA THR A 6 -8.68 -3.44 -13.38
C THR A 6 -8.75 -4.94 -13.67
N ILE A 7 -8.93 -5.72 -12.61
CA ILE A 7 -9.09 -7.17 -12.70
C ILE A 7 -10.54 -7.51 -12.35
N LYS A 8 -11.21 -8.21 -13.24
CA LYS A 8 -12.60 -8.63 -13.00
C LYS A 8 -12.62 -9.97 -12.28
N THR A 9 -13.32 -10.02 -11.15
CA THR A 9 -13.50 -11.25 -10.38
C THR A 9 -14.97 -11.56 -10.20
N ALA A 10 -15.28 -12.78 -9.74
CA ALA A 10 -16.66 -13.20 -9.48
C ALA A 10 -17.35 -12.36 -8.40
N THR A 11 -16.59 -11.74 -7.50
CA THR A 11 -17.12 -10.95 -6.39
C THR A 11 -17.02 -9.44 -6.59
N GLY A 12 -16.48 -8.98 -7.74
CA GLY A 12 -16.33 -7.56 -8.07
C GLY A 12 -15.00 -7.28 -8.71
N ASP A 13 -14.75 -6.02 -9.03
CA ASP A 13 -13.51 -5.59 -9.67
C ASP A 13 -12.44 -5.28 -8.62
N ILE A 14 -11.19 -5.61 -8.95
CA ILE A 14 -10.01 -5.18 -8.21
C ILE A 14 -9.31 -4.13 -9.08
N THR A 15 -9.12 -2.94 -8.54
CA THR A 15 -8.53 -1.81 -9.26
C THR A 15 -7.14 -1.53 -8.72
N VAL A 16 -6.16 -1.32 -9.61
CA VAL A 16 -4.77 -1.06 -9.23
C VAL A 16 -4.38 0.35 -9.68
N TYR A 17 -3.85 1.12 -8.73
CA TYR A 17 -3.42 2.50 -8.93
C TYR A 17 -1.93 2.66 -8.63
N ASP A 18 -1.35 3.71 -9.18
CA ASP A 18 0.03 4.14 -8.93
C ASP A 18 0.03 5.59 -8.48
N ASP A 19 0.87 5.93 -7.49
CA ASP A 19 1.01 7.29 -6.99
C ASP A 19 2.43 7.53 -6.49
N PHE A 20 2.88 8.79 -6.57
CA PHE A 20 4.22 9.19 -6.11
C PHE A 20 4.33 9.40 -4.61
N ALA A 21 3.26 9.28 -3.85
CA ALA A 21 3.30 9.48 -2.40
C ALA A 21 4.29 8.53 -1.74
N HIS A 22 5.18 9.08 -0.92
CA HIS A 22 6.19 8.29 -0.18
C HIS A 22 6.50 8.87 1.20
N HIS A 23 5.99 10.05 1.52
CA HIS A 23 6.06 10.66 2.85
C HIS A 23 4.71 10.51 3.56
N PRO A 24 4.68 10.43 4.90
CA PRO A 24 3.42 10.22 5.63
C PRO A 24 2.31 11.21 5.28
N THR A 25 2.60 12.50 5.17
CA THR A 25 1.58 13.49 4.81
C THR A 25 1.01 13.23 3.41
N ALA A 26 1.86 12.94 2.43
CA ALA A 26 1.43 12.64 1.07
C ALA A 26 0.63 11.33 1.02
N ILE A 27 1.07 10.30 1.75
CA ILE A 27 0.36 9.03 1.84
C ILE A 27 -1.05 9.26 2.38
N ARG A 28 -1.18 10.02 3.48
CA ARG A 28 -2.49 10.33 4.05
C ARG A 28 -3.40 11.05 3.07
N THR A 29 -2.87 12.06 2.39
CA THR A 29 -3.63 12.83 1.39
C THR A 29 -4.16 11.94 0.28
N THR A 30 -3.31 11.06 -0.25
CA THR A 30 -3.68 10.15 -1.34
C THR A 30 -4.69 9.09 -0.88
N VAL A 31 -4.47 8.47 0.27
CA VAL A 31 -5.41 7.48 0.84
C VAL A 31 -6.77 8.13 1.10
N ASP A 32 -6.80 9.30 1.74
CA ASP A 32 -8.04 9.99 2.05
C ASP A 32 -8.78 10.42 0.77
N GLY A 33 -8.03 10.84 -0.25
CA GLY A 33 -8.61 11.20 -1.54
C GLY A 33 -9.29 10.02 -2.21
N LEU A 34 -8.65 8.87 -2.22
CA LEU A 34 -9.24 7.65 -2.78
C LEU A 34 -10.47 7.21 -1.95
N ARG A 35 -10.37 7.25 -0.64
CA ARG A 35 -11.48 6.84 0.24
C ARG A 35 -12.77 7.61 -0.06
N ARG A 36 -12.65 8.90 -0.36
CA ARG A 36 -13.82 9.73 -0.68
C ARG A 36 -14.54 9.33 -1.96
N THR A 37 -13.88 8.59 -2.86
CA THR A 37 -14.47 8.15 -4.12
C THR A 37 -15.07 6.75 -4.03
N LEU A 38 -14.82 6.01 -2.95
CA LEU A 38 -15.24 4.62 -2.82
C LEU A 38 -16.66 4.49 -2.29
N LYS A 39 -17.28 3.37 -2.65
CA LYS A 39 -18.59 2.97 -2.15
C LYS A 39 -18.45 2.17 -0.85
N ALA A 40 -19.56 2.05 -0.11
CA ALA A 40 -19.58 1.23 1.09
C ALA A 40 -19.21 -0.21 0.77
N GLY A 41 -18.37 -0.82 1.60
CA GLY A 41 -17.91 -2.20 1.42
C GLY A 41 -16.66 -2.34 0.55
N GLU A 42 -16.25 -1.29 -0.17
CA GLU A 42 -14.99 -1.31 -0.91
C GLU A 42 -13.83 -1.03 0.04
N ARG A 43 -12.69 -1.69 -0.22
CA ARG A 43 -11.52 -1.57 0.66
C ARG A 43 -10.36 -0.91 -0.07
N ILE A 44 -9.48 -0.26 0.69
CA ILE A 44 -8.19 0.23 0.22
C ILE A 44 -7.10 -0.68 0.77
N LEU A 45 -6.30 -1.26 -0.12
CA LEU A 45 -5.06 -1.94 0.20
C LEU A 45 -3.91 -1.01 -0.17
N ALA A 46 -3.29 -0.40 0.83
CA ALA A 46 -2.16 0.50 0.62
C ALA A 46 -0.87 -0.32 0.50
N VAL A 47 -0.22 -0.23 -0.64
CA VAL A 47 1.03 -0.94 -0.94
C VAL A 47 2.10 0.12 -1.16
N PHE A 48 3.07 0.21 -0.27
CA PHE A 48 3.95 1.38 -0.30
C PHE A 48 5.40 1.06 -0.02
N GLU A 49 6.25 1.93 -0.54
CA GLU A 49 7.69 1.87 -0.38
C GLU A 49 8.15 3.22 0.19
N PRO A 50 8.21 3.34 1.53
CA PRO A 50 8.62 4.61 2.14
C PRO A 50 10.13 4.77 1.98
N ARG A 51 10.55 5.75 1.20
CA ARG A 51 11.96 6.08 1.03
C ARG A 51 12.26 7.38 1.73
N SER A 52 12.75 7.27 2.95
CA SER A 52 13.25 8.43 3.67
C SER A 52 14.50 8.04 4.43
N ASN A 53 15.65 8.50 3.96
CA ASN A 53 16.93 8.33 4.65
C ASN A 53 17.10 9.34 5.79
N THR A 54 16.20 10.32 5.88
CA THR A 54 16.32 11.42 6.85
C THR A 54 15.33 11.31 8.00
N MET A 55 14.27 10.51 7.88
CA MET A 55 13.29 10.35 8.96
C MET A 55 13.71 9.25 9.91
N LYS A 56 13.61 9.56 11.21
CA LYS A 56 13.96 8.61 12.27
C LYS A 56 12.79 7.68 12.58
N LEU A 57 13.08 6.51 13.13
CA LEU A 57 12.09 5.51 13.50
C LEU A 57 10.98 6.10 14.37
N GLY A 58 11.33 6.93 15.37
CA GLY A 58 10.33 7.53 16.25
C GLY A 58 9.29 8.36 15.50
N THR A 59 9.72 9.14 14.50
CA THR A 59 8.83 9.92 13.66
C THR A 59 7.95 8.99 12.81
N MET A 60 8.52 7.94 12.24
CA MET A 60 7.77 7.00 11.40
C MET A 60 6.76 6.20 12.22
N LYS A 61 7.08 5.81 13.46
CA LYS A 61 6.14 5.15 14.37
C LYS A 61 4.90 5.99 14.64
N ALA A 62 5.07 7.31 14.75
CA ALA A 62 3.95 8.22 14.99
C ALA A 62 3.16 8.50 13.71
N GLN A 63 3.84 8.72 12.60
CA GLN A 63 3.24 9.27 11.39
C GLN A 63 2.72 8.21 10.40
N LEU A 64 3.36 7.05 10.27
CA LEU A 64 2.91 6.04 9.33
C LEU A 64 1.52 5.48 9.67
N PRO A 65 1.26 5.02 10.91
CA PRO A 65 -0.10 4.58 11.26
C PRO A 65 -1.14 5.67 11.05
N TRP A 66 -0.81 6.91 11.38
CA TRP A 66 -1.67 8.06 11.13
C TRP A 66 -1.97 8.24 9.64
N SER A 67 -0.95 8.14 8.79
CA SER A 67 -1.11 8.33 7.34
C SER A 67 -1.96 7.23 6.69
N LEU A 68 -1.99 6.05 7.28
CA LEU A 68 -2.69 4.87 6.77
C LEU A 68 -4.01 4.60 7.50
N ALA A 69 -4.47 5.53 8.35
CA ALA A 69 -5.63 5.31 9.19
C ALA A 69 -6.90 4.96 8.41
N HIS A 70 -7.05 5.49 7.19
CA HIS A 70 -8.23 5.25 6.35
C HIS A 70 -8.01 4.17 5.29
N ALA A 71 -6.88 3.48 5.31
CA ALA A 71 -6.68 2.26 4.53
C ALA A 71 -7.16 1.06 5.34
N ASP A 72 -7.71 0.07 4.67
CA ASP A 72 -8.17 -1.15 5.35
C ASP A 72 -7.02 -2.09 5.66
N LEU A 73 -6.07 -2.22 4.73
CA LEU A 73 -4.86 -3.01 4.89
C LEU A 73 -3.67 -2.22 4.37
N ALA A 74 -2.49 -2.50 4.93
CA ALA A 74 -1.24 -1.87 4.52
C ALA A 74 -0.16 -2.91 4.30
N PHE A 75 0.59 -2.76 3.23
CA PHE A 75 1.69 -3.66 2.83
C PHE A 75 2.92 -2.81 2.55
N CYS A 76 3.96 -2.97 3.36
CA CYS A 76 5.17 -2.15 3.29
C CYS A 76 6.33 -2.94 2.71
N HIS A 77 6.96 -2.40 1.68
CA HIS A 77 8.24 -2.92 1.19
C HIS A 77 9.36 -2.32 2.03
N SER A 78 10.08 -3.17 2.74
CA SER A 78 11.12 -2.73 3.68
C SER A 78 12.54 -2.82 3.12
N GLY A 79 12.72 -3.31 1.90
CA GLY A 79 14.04 -3.44 1.29
C GLY A 79 14.74 -2.08 1.18
N GLY A 80 15.97 -2.00 1.69
CA GLY A 80 16.78 -0.79 1.62
C GLY A 80 16.42 0.29 2.63
N LEU A 81 15.50 0.05 3.57
CA LEU A 81 15.17 1.02 4.62
C LEU A 81 16.24 1.03 5.71
N GLY A 82 16.52 2.22 6.24
CA GLY A 82 17.43 2.40 7.37
C GLY A 82 16.76 2.29 8.74
N TRP A 83 15.49 1.85 8.80
CA TRP A 83 14.73 1.72 10.04
C TRP A 83 13.81 0.50 9.94
N ASN A 84 13.32 0.04 11.10
CA ASN A 84 12.50 -1.18 11.20
C ASN A 84 11.03 -0.88 10.86
N ALA A 85 10.59 -1.33 9.68
CA ALA A 85 9.22 -1.09 9.20
C ALA A 85 8.17 -1.83 10.06
N THR A 86 8.46 -3.04 10.50
CA THR A 86 7.54 -3.79 11.36
C THR A 86 7.27 -3.04 12.65
N GLU A 87 8.32 -2.48 13.25
CA GLU A 87 8.20 -1.69 14.48
C GLU A 87 7.44 -0.40 14.24
N ALA A 88 7.70 0.27 13.11
CA ALA A 88 7.01 1.51 12.73
C ALA A 88 5.51 1.30 12.52
N LEU A 89 5.09 0.12 12.10
CA LEU A 89 3.69 -0.20 11.81
C LEU A 89 3.01 -1.00 12.92
N ALA A 90 3.67 -1.21 14.05
CA ALA A 90 3.16 -2.07 15.12
C ALA A 90 1.77 -1.67 15.62
N LEU A 91 1.44 -0.37 15.63
CA LEU A 91 0.14 0.13 16.07
C LEU A 91 -1.01 -0.32 15.15
N MET A 92 -0.73 -0.71 13.93
CA MET A 92 -1.77 -1.19 13.00
C MET A 92 -2.10 -2.67 13.22
N GLY A 93 -1.27 -3.40 13.95
CA GLY A 93 -1.50 -4.81 14.25
C GLY A 93 -1.60 -5.66 12.97
N GLU A 94 -2.63 -6.49 12.89
CA GLU A 94 -2.84 -7.40 11.77
C GLU A 94 -3.19 -6.71 10.45
N ARG A 95 -3.54 -5.42 10.50
CA ARG A 95 -3.84 -4.64 9.29
C ARG A 95 -2.61 -4.30 8.48
N ALA A 96 -1.41 -4.48 9.02
CA ALA A 96 -0.17 -4.16 8.32
C ALA A 96 0.71 -5.39 8.18
N GLN A 97 1.32 -5.55 7.01
CA GLN A 97 2.31 -6.56 6.72
C GLN A 97 3.55 -5.91 6.13
N VAL A 98 4.70 -6.53 6.34
CA VAL A 98 5.99 -6.05 5.84
C VAL A 98 6.63 -7.14 5.01
N ALA A 99 7.21 -6.77 3.87
CA ALA A 99 7.97 -7.67 3.02
C ALA A 99 9.29 -7.02 2.63
N ASP A 100 10.37 -7.79 2.59
CA ASP A 100 11.70 -7.30 2.24
C ASP A 100 12.03 -7.47 0.74
N SER A 101 11.13 -8.07 -0.02
CA SER A 101 11.28 -8.23 -1.46
C SER A 101 9.96 -7.90 -2.18
N ILE A 102 10.07 -7.52 -3.44
CA ILE A 102 8.89 -7.25 -4.28
C ILE A 102 8.06 -8.53 -4.47
N GLU A 103 8.70 -9.66 -4.66
CA GLU A 103 8.02 -10.95 -4.85
C GLU A 103 7.19 -11.33 -3.62
N ALA A 104 7.74 -11.19 -2.43
CA ALA A 104 7.01 -11.46 -1.18
C ALA A 104 5.86 -10.47 -0.98
N LEU A 105 6.08 -9.19 -1.31
CA LEU A 105 5.06 -8.15 -1.22
C LEU A 105 3.88 -8.46 -2.14
N VAL A 106 4.15 -8.80 -3.40
CA VAL A 106 3.13 -9.16 -4.38
C VAL A 106 2.32 -10.37 -3.90
N GLU A 107 2.98 -11.38 -3.36
CA GLU A 107 2.31 -12.57 -2.83
C GLU A 107 1.37 -12.23 -1.67
N GLN A 108 1.83 -11.41 -0.72
CA GLN A 108 1.01 -10.98 0.42
C GLN A 108 -0.25 -10.26 -0.05
N VAL A 109 -0.09 -9.33 -1.01
CA VAL A 109 -1.22 -8.55 -1.54
C VAL A 109 -2.19 -9.47 -2.30
N ALA A 110 -1.66 -10.36 -3.13
CA ALA A 110 -2.48 -11.28 -3.93
C ALA A 110 -3.33 -12.19 -3.04
N GLN A 111 -2.78 -12.65 -1.92
CA GLN A 111 -3.52 -13.50 -0.97
C GLN A 111 -4.62 -12.73 -0.24
N ALA A 112 -4.44 -11.44 -0.01
CA ALA A 112 -5.40 -10.61 0.73
C ALA A 112 -6.47 -10.01 -0.18
N ALA A 113 -6.19 -9.78 -1.46
CA ALA A 113 -7.06 -9.05 -2.37
C ALA A 113 -8.32 -9.84 -2.72
N ARG A 114 -9.43 -9.13 -2.79
CA ARG A 114 -10.73 -9.68 -3.17
C ARG A 114 -11.55 -8.65 -3.96
N GLY A 115 -12.63 -9.10 -4.60
CA GLY A 115 -13.49 -8.20 -5.37
C GLY A 115 -13.96 -7.00 -4.54
N GLY A 116 -13.92 -5.82 -5.15
CA GLY A 116 -14.23 -4.55 -4.49
C GLY A 116 -13.00 -3.84 -3.92
N ASP A 117 -11.82 -4.45 -4.00
CA ASP A 117 -10.59 -3.85 -3.46
C ASP A 117 -9.96 -2.85 -4.43
N HIS A 118 -9.41 -1.79 -3.84
CA HIS A 118 -8.61 -0.80 -4.54
C HIS A 118 -7.18 -0.90 -4.01
N ILE A 119 -6.25 -1.35 -4.84
CA ILE A 119 -4.85 -1.52 -4.49
C ILE A 119 -4.12 -0.25 -4.90
N LEU A 120 -3.68 0.51 -3.91
CA LEU A 120 -3.01 1.79 -4.10
C LEU A 120 -1.51 1.61 -3.88
N CYS A 121 -0.75 1.61 -4.98
CA CYS A 121 0.70 1.46 -4.94
C CYS A 121 1.34 2.84 -4.86
N MET A 122 2.14 3.09 -3.83
CA MET A 122 2.75 4.39 -3.56
C MET A 122 4.25 4.28 -3.43
N SER A 123 4.97 4.99 -4.29
CA SER A 123 6.44 5.04 -4.29
C SER A 123 6.90 6.25 -5.08
N ASN A 124 8.11 6.73 -4.81
CA ASN A 124 8.72 7.81 -5.59
C ASN A 124 9.51 7.31 -6.80
N GLY A 125 9.43 6.03 -7.13
CA GLY A 125 10.16 5.42 -8.23
C GLY A 125 9.33 4.35 -8.93
N GLY A 126 10.02 3.45 -9.62
CA GLY A 126 9.36 2.39 -10.38
C GLY A 126 8.74 1.28 -9.55
N PHE A 127 9.06 1.20 -8.28
CA PHE A 127 8.54 0.21 -7.33
C PHE A 127 8.69 -1.23 -7.84
N GLY A 128 9.81 -1.51 -8.52
CA GLY A 128 10.09 -2.85 -9.04
C GLY A 128 9.07 -3.39 -10.03
N GLY A 129 8.23 -2.55 -10.62
CA GLY A 129 7.16 -2.99 -11.51
C GLY A 129 6.01 -3.67 -10.78
N VAL A 130 5.80 -3.34 -9.51
CA VAL A 130 4.81 -4.01 -8.65
C VAL A 130 3.40 -4.02 -9.26
N HIS A 131 3.00 -2.95 -9.95
CA HIS A 131 1.67 -2.86 -10.58
C HIS A 131 1.45 -3.98 -11.60
N ALA A 132 2.39 -4.12 -12.54
CA ALA A 132 2.31 -5.15 -13.57
C ALA A 132 2.33 -6.55 -12.96
N LYS A 133 3.15 -6.75 -11.94
CA LYS A 133 3.25 -8.04 -11.23
C LYS A 133 1.94 -8.39 -10.52
N LEU A 134 1.31 -7.41 -9.86
CA LEU A 134 0.02 -7.62 -9.22
C LEU A 134 -1.07 -7.95 -10.23
N LEU A 135 -1.15 -7.20 -11.33
CA LEU A 135 -2.12 -7.45 -12.40
C LEU A 135 -1.97 -8.84 -13.00
N ASN A 136 -0.74 -9.33 -13.09
CA ASN A 136 -0.45 -10.64 -13.65
C ASN A 136 -0.78 -11.78 -12.67
N VAL A 137 -0.45 -11.62 -11.39
CA VAL A 137 -0.60 -12.68 -10.38
C VAL A 137 -2.06 -12.83 -9.92
N ILE A 138 -2.78 -11.73 -9.75
CA ILE A 138 -4.15 -11.74 -9.26
C ILE A 138 -5.14 -12.19 -10.35
N ASN A 139 -4.79 -11.92 -11.58
CA ASN A 139 -5.67 -12.20 -12.73
C ASN A 139 -5.98 -13.70 -12.91
#